data_dd53c9f0adda5e808b77deb105d02aa8
#
_entry.id   dd53c9f0adda5e808b77deb105d02aa8
#
_cell.length_a   1.000
_cell.length_b   1.000
_cell.length_c   1.000
_cell.angle_alpha   90.00
_cell.angle_beta   90.00
_cell.angle_gamma   90.00
#
_symmetry.space_group_name_H-M   'P 1'
#
loop_
_entity.id
_entity.type
_entity.pdbx_description
1 polymer ?
#
loop_
_entity_poly.entity_id
_entity_poly.type
_entity_poly.pdbx_seq_one_letter_code
_entity_poly.pdbx_strand_id
1 'polypeptide(L)'
;MFFRVALLIIIVFTLLSCSKNKKVLYEPTSKVDPYIIYNEAMESFNKNDFYFANKKFTQAELNFKNVNSAAKAAIMSSFCLYSINFYDEAVENLNRFLKLYPADKNVIYAH
;
A
#
# COMPACT_ATOMS: atom_id res chain seq x y z
N MET A 1 -46.86 5.83 -25.78
CA MET A 1 -46.90 5.00 -24.55
C MET A 1 -45.65 4.12 -24.41
N PHE A 2 -45.26 3.37 -25.42
CA PHE A 2 -44.04 2.52 -25.40
C PHE A 2 -42.73 3.30 -25.22
N PHE A 3 -42.65 4.50 -25.78
CA PHE A 3 -41.45 5.33 -25.66
C PHE A 3 -41.19 5.82 -24.23
N ARG A 4 -42.26 6.13 -23.49
CA ARG A 4 -42.15 6.54 -22.06
C ARG A 4 -41.77 5.40 -21.15
N VAL A 5 -42.26 4.20 -21.44
CA VAL A 5 -41.93 2.99 -20.68
C VAL A 5 -40.49 2.56 -20.96
N ALA A 6 -40.03 2.64 -22.21
CA ALA A 6 -38.63 2.37 -22.57
C ALA A 6 -37.64 3.34 -21.90
N LEU A 7 -38.02 4.63 -21.81
CA LEU A 7 -37.19 5.64 -21.13
C LEU A 7 -37.07 5.37 -19.63
N LEU A 8 -38.13 4.93 -18.96
CA LEU A 8 -38.14 4.57 -17.56
C LEU A 8 -37.28 3.33 -17.28
N ILE A 9 -37.29 2.36 -18.18
CA ILE A 9 -36.46 1.15 -18.06
C ILE A 9 -34.98 1.49 -18.18
N ILE A 10 -34.60 2.39 -19.06
CA ILE A 10 -33.21 2.85 -19.25
C ILE A 10 -32.72 3.58 -18.00
N ILE A 11 -33.58 4.42 -17.39
CA ILE A 11 -33.21 5.15 -16.14
C ILE A 11 -33.02 4.18 -14.97
N VAL A 12 -33.84 3.13 -14.87
CA VAL A 12 -33.71 2.12 -13.81
C VAL A 12 -32.41 1.31 -13.97
N PHE A 13 -32.01 1.01 -15.21
CA PHE A 13 -30.75 0.28 -15.48
C PHE A 13 -29.49 1.10 -15.15
N THR A 14 -29.53 2.42 -15.24
CA THR A 14 -28.38 3.27 -14.90
C THR A 14 -28.15 3.42 -13.41
N LEU A 15 -29.16 3.16 -12.57
CA LEU A 15 -29.06 3.24 -11.12
C LEU A 15 -28.48 1.97 -10.46
N LEU A 16 -28.35 0.87 -11.20
CA LEU A 16 -27.78 -0.38 -10.73
C LEU A 16 -26.26 -0.48 -10.88
N SER A 17 -25.61 0.55 -11.40
CA SER A 17 -24.14 0.64 -11.44
C SER A 17 -23.60 1.09 -10.07
N CYS A 18 -23.96 0.40 -8.99
CA CYS A 18 -23.21 0.45 -7.75
C CYS A 18 -21.89 -0.29 -7.99
N SER A 19 -20.87 0.45 -8.39
CA SER A 19 -19.48 0.04 -8.25
C SER A 19 -19.25 -0.25 -6.76
N LYS A 20 -19.28 -1.52 -6.39
CA LYS A 20 -18.73 -1.98 -5.12
C LYS A 20 -17.23 -1.71 -5.20
N ASN A 21 -16.79 -0.57 -4.72
CA ASN A 21 -15.40 -0.38 -4.31
C ASN A 21 -15.13 -1.45 -3.25
N LYS A 22 -14.66 -2.60 -3.69
CA LYS A 22 -14.00 -3.54 -2.80
C LYS A 22 -12.79 -2.79 -2.27
N LYS A 23 -12.90 -2.26 -1.04
CA LYS A 23 -11.70 -2.00 -0.25
C LYS A 23 -10.95 -3.31 -0.30
N VAL A 24 -9.83 -3.33 -1.02
CA VAL A 24 -8.89 -4.43 -0.95
C VAL A 24 -8.36 -4.37 0.48
N LEU A 25 -9.06 -5.07 1.37
CA LEU A 25 -8.54 -5.35 2.69
C LEU A 25 -7.31 -6.22 2.42
N TYR A 26 -6.15 -5.65 2.67
CA TYR A 26 -4.87 -6.35 2.54
C TYR A 26 -4.85 -7.41 3.65
N GLU A 27 -5.37 -8.59 3.36
CA GLU A 27 -5.19 -9.74 4.25
C GLU A 27 -3.72 -10.18 4.10
N PRO A 28 -2.98 -10.31 5.21
CA PRO A 28 -1.66 -10.92 5.17
C PRO A 28 -1.82 -12.32 4.59
N THR A 29 -1.30 -12.53 3.39
CA THR A 29 -1.25 -13.86 2.79
C THR A 29 -0.21 -14.67 3.56
N SER A 30 -0.65 -15.44 4.53
CA SER A 30 0.15 -16.22 5.47
C SER A 30 1.02 -17.32 4.84
N LYS A 31 1.15 -17.34 3.52
CA LYS A 31 1.80 -18.42 2.76
C LYS A 31 3.08 -18.02 2.02
N VAL A 32 3.40 -16.73 1.94
CA VAL A 32 4.60 -16.27 1.21
C VAL A 32 5.64 -15.78 2.21
N ASP A 33 6.86 -16.25 2.05
CA ASP A 33 7.99 -15.78 2.85
C ASP A 33 8.17 -14.26 2.66
N PRO A 34 8.11 -13.46 3.74
CA PRO A 34 8.25 -12.01 3.64
C PRO A 34 9.59 -11.55 3.06
N TYR A 35 10.64 -12.36 3.13
CA TYR A 35 11.91 -12.06 2.49
C TYR A 35 11.82 -12.11 0.96
N ILE A 36 10.99 -12.99 0.39
CA ILE A 36 10.72 -13.02 -1.06
C ILE A 36 10.03 -11.72 -1.48
N ILE A 37 8.99 -11.31 -0.74
CA ILE A 37 8.26 -10.06 -1.00
C ILE A 37 9.21 -8.85 -0.90
N TYR A 38 10.08 -8.84 0.11
CA TYR A 38 11.08 -7.79 0.28
C TYR A 38 12.07 -7.73 -0.89
N ASN A 39 12.52 -8.86 -1.39
CA ASN A 39 13.44 -8.93 -2.53
C ASN A 39 12.76 -8.43 -3.81
N GLU A 40 11.49 -8.77 -4.04
CA GLU A 40 10.69 -8.21 -5.15
C GLU A 40 10.58 -6.69 -5.04
N ALA A 41 10.40 -6.16 -3.82
CA ALA A 41 10.40 -4.73 -3.57
C ALA A 41 11.74 -4.09 -3.92
N MET A 42 12.86 -4.72 -3.54
CA MET A 42 14.20 -4.24 -3.86
C MET A 42 14.49 -4.26 -5.36
N GLU A 43 14.02 -5.27 -6.08
CA GLU A 43 14.16 -5.31 -7.53
C GLU A 43 13.42 -4.14 -8.19
N SER A 44 12.21 -3.87 -7.76
CA SER A 44 11.42 -2.74 -8.26
C SER A 44 12.05 -1.40 -7.88
N PHE A 45 12.57 -1.30 -6.67
CA PHE A 45 13.31 -0.14 -6.19
C PHE A 45 14.53 0.14 -7.08
N ASN A 46 15.32 -0.87 -7.40
CA ASN A 46 16.52 -0.74 -8.24
C ASN A 46 16.18 -0.38 -9.70
N LYS A 47 14.96 -0.67 -10.15
CA LYS A 47 14.42 -0.25 -11.46
C LYS A 47 13.77 1.13 -11.41
N ASN A 48 13.83 1.84 -10.29
CA ASN A 48 13.13 3.10 -10.03
C ASN A 48 11.59 3.01 -10.11
N ASP A 49 11.02 1.82 -10.01
CA ASP A 49 9.58 1.63 -9.87
C ASP A 49 9.19 1.75 -8.38
N PHE A 50 9.27 2.97 -7.87
CA PHE A 50 9.04 3.27 -6.46
C PHE A 50 7.57 3.06 -6.05
N TYR A 51 6.63 3.21 -6.97
CA TYR A 51 5.22 2.96 -6.67
C TYR A 51 4.97 1.48 -6.36
N PHE A 52 5.47 0.58 -7.19
CA PHE A 52 5.35 -0.85 -6.97
C PHE A 52 6.22 -1.31 -5.78
N ALA A 53 7.45 -0.77 -5.67
CA ALA A 53 8.33 -1.05 -4.55
C ALA A 53 7.68 -0.70 -3.20
N ASN A 54 7.05 0.47 -3.08
CA ASN A 54 6.30 0.87 -1.89
C ASN A 54 5.25 -0.18 -1.50
N LYS A 55 4.44 -0.63 -2.45
CA LYS A 55 3.42 -1.66 -2.19
C LYS A 55 4.02 -2.95 -1.65
N LYS A 56 5.12 -3.40 -2.24
CA LYS A 56 5.81 -4.62 -1.83
C LYS A 56 6.50 -4.48 -0.48
N PHE A 57 7.15 -3.35 -0.20
CA PHE A 57 7.73 -3.10 1.13
C PHE A 57 6.66 -3.06 2.22
N THR A 58 5.54 -2.43 1.97
CA THR A 58 4.40 -2.42 2.91
C THR A 58 3.87 -3.84 3.16
N GLN A 59 3.74 -4.63 2.11
CA GLN A 59 3.33 -6.02 2.22
C GLN A 59 4.34 -6.86 3.02
N ALA A 60 5.64 -6.67 2.77
CA ALA A 60 6.69 -7.35 3.51
C ALA A 60 6.68 -6.97 5.00
N GLU A 61 6.52 -5.68 5.32
CA GLU A 61 6.40 -5.20 6.71
C GLU A 61 5.30 -5.94 7.47
N LEU A 62 4.12 -6.06 6.86
CA LEU A 62 2.96 -6.72 7.49
C LEU A 62 3.16 -8.22 7.72
N ASN A 63 4.04 -8.87 6.96
CA ASN A 63 4.28 -10.31 7.02
C ASN A 63 5.54 -10.68 7.81
N PHE A 64 6.45 -9.75 8.08
CA PHE A 64 7.61 -10.01 8.91
C PHE A 64 7.24 -10.25 10.37
N LYS A 65 7.71 -11.34 10.95
CA LYS A 65 7.66 -11.58 12.39
C LYS A 65 8.85 -10.93 13.12
N ASN A 66 9.96 -10.75 12.42
CA ASN A 66 11.14 -10.08 12.95
C ASN A 66 10.94 -8.56 12.90
N VAL A 67 10.99 -7.92 14.07
CA VAL A 67 10.75 -6.48 14.23
C VAL A 67 11.75 -5.64 13.45
N ASN A 68 13.03 -6.02 13.42
CA ASN A 68 14.05 -5.27 12.69
C ASN A 68 13.84 -5.33 11.18
N SER A 69 13.40 -6.47 10.65
CA SER A 69 13.08 -6.63 9.23
C SER A 69 11.81 -5.85 8.86
N ALA A 70 10.80 -5.86 9.72
CA ALA A 70 9.59 -5.07 9.53
C ALA A 70 9.90 -3.57 9.54
N ALA A 71 10.70 -3.10 10.48
CA ALA A 71 11.13 -1.70 10.55
C ALA A 71 11.89 -1.27 9.30
N LYS A 72 12.79 -2.12 8.79
CA LYS A 72 13.52 -1.86 7.56
C LYS A 72 12.59 -1.74 6.34
N ALA A 73 11.60 -2.61 6.23
CA ALA A 73 10.60 -2.52 5.16
C ALA A 73 9.77 -1.23 5.27
N ALA A 74 9.38 -0.83 6.47
CA ALA A 74 8.63 0.41 6.71
C ALA A 74 9.39 1.67 6.28
N ILE A 75 10.68 1.77 6.62
CA ILE A 75 11.49 2.93 6.24
C ILE A 75 11.72 2.98 4.71
N MET A 76 11.91 1.82 4.09
CA MET A 76 12.05 1.73 2.62
C MET A 76 10.77 2.12 1.90
N SER A 77 9.60 1.73 2.42
CA SER A 77 8.31 2.16 1.91
C SER A 77 8.16 3.70 1.96
N SER A 78 8.54 4.31 3.07
CA SER A 78 8.51 5.78 3.23
C SER A 78 9.42 6.50 2.24
N PHE A 79 10.60 5.96 2.00
CA PHE A 79 11.52 6.51 0.98
C PHE A 79 10.92 6.43 -0.43
N CYS A 80 10.26 5.32 -0.76
CA CYS A 80 9.58 5.18 -2.06
C CYS A 80 8.48 6.23 -2.23
N LEU A 81 7.65 6.46 -1.21
CA LEU A 81 6.59 7.48 -1.23
C LEU A 81 7.19 8.89 -1.43
N TYR A 82 8.27 9.20 -0.72
CA TYR A 82 8.98 10.46 -0.90
C TYR A 82 9.49 10.62 -2.34
N SER A 83 10.05 9.56 -2.93
CA SER A 83 10.64 9.57 -4.27
C SER A 83 9.62 9.80 -5.39
N ILE A 84 8.34 9.50 -5.16
CA ILE A 84 7.25 9.78 -6.10
C ILE A 84 6.42 11.01 -5.72
N ASN A 85 6.94 11.87 -4.85
CA ASN A 85 6.34 13.11 -4.38
C ASN A 85 5.05 12.94 -3.55
N PHE A 86 4.84 11.77 -2.96
CA PHE A 86 3.73 11.49 -2.03
C PHE A 86 4.18 11.87 -0.62
N TYR A 87 4.40 13.17 -0.41
CA TYR A 87 5.03 13.68 0.81
C TYR A 87 4.15 13.51 2.06
N ASP A 88 2.85 13.72 1.93
CA ASP A 88 1.93 13.60 3.06
C ASP A 88 1.87 12.14 3.55
N GLU A 89 1.78 11.20 2.63
CA GLU A 89 1.79 9.78 2.92
C GLU A 89 3.16 9.33 3.46
N ALA A 90 4.25 9.90 2.94
CA ALA A 90 5.59 9.62 3.45
C ALA A 90 5.74 10.07 4.91
N VAL A 91 5.29 11.28 5.23
CA VAL A 91 5.31 11.82 6.61
C VAL A 91 4.43 10.99 7.54
N GLU A 92 3.23 10.63 7.12
CA GLU A 92 2.33 9.78 7.90
C GLU A 92 2.98 8.41 8.20
N ASN A 93 3.59 7.81 7.18
CA ASN A 93 4.27 6.53 7.32
C ASN A 93 5.50 6.61 8.23
N LEU A 94 6.28 7.69 8.16
CA LEU A 94 7.41 7.95 9.05
C LEU A 94 6.97 8.17 10.50
N ASN A 95 5.89 8.91 10.73
CA ASN A 95 5.32 9.08 12.07
C ASN A 95 4.85 7.74 12.65
N ARG A 96 4.24 6.88 11.84
CA ARG A 96 3.88 5.52 12.23
C ARG A 96 5.12 4.69 12.56
N PHE A 97 6.18 4.78 11.74
CA PHE A 97 7.46 4.12 11.99
C PHE A 97 8.05 4.51 13.35
N LEU A 98 8.10 5.80 13.68
CA LEU A 98 8.62 6.29 14.95
C LEU A 98 7.85 5.77 16.16
N LYS A 99 6.54 5.56 16.00
CA LYS A 99 5.69 5.01 17.06
C LYS A 99 5.85 3.51 17.24
N LEU A 100 5.99 2.76 16.14
CA LEU A 100 6.04 1.30 16.16
C LEU A 100 7.44 0.75 16.42
N TYR A 101 8.48 1.48 15.98
CA TYR A 101 9.87 1.03 16.00
C TYR A 101 10.80 2.06 16.66
N PRO A 102 10.51 2.52 17.88
CA PRO A 102 11.25 3.62 18.51
C PRO A 102 12.71 3.28 18.84
N ALA A 103 13.06 2.00 18.94
CA ALA A 103 14.42 1.52 19.22
C ALA A 103 15.20 1.12 17.96
N ASP A 104 14.62 1.30 16.77
CA ASP A 104 15.28 0.94 15.53
C ASP A 104 16.41 1.94 15.19
N LYS A 105 17.51 1.42 14.65
CA LYS A 105 18.68 2.23 14.26
C LYS A 105 18.37 3.29 13.20
N ASN A 106 17.30 3.10 12.41
CA ASN A 106 16.91 4.02 11.36
C ASN A 106 16.03 5.18 11.85
N VAL A 107 15.73 5.26 13.16
CA VAL A 107 14.94 6.37 13.75
C VAL A 107 15.55 7.72 13.42
N ILE A 108 16.87 7.83 13.35
CA ILE A 108 17.57 9.06 13.00
C ILE A 108 17.27 9.55 11.56
N TYR A 109 16.89 8.66 10.67
CA TYR A 109 16.54 9.01 9.28
C TYR A 109 15.05 9.32 9.12
N ALA A 110 14.22 9.01 10.11
CA ALA A 110 12.78 9.23 10.07
C ALA A 110 12.36 10.63 10.57
N HIS A 111 13.26 11.37 11.21
CA HIS A 111 13.06 12.73 11.66
C HIS A 111 13.45 13.73 10.57
#